data_e8eb75f4571c6ac5a3feadfa8ad3a10c
#
_entry.id   e8eb75f4571c6ac5a3feadfa8ad3a10c
#
_cell.length_a   1.000
_cell.length_b   1.000
_cell.length_c   1.000
_cell.angle_alpha   90.00
_cell.angle_beta   90.00
_cell.angle_gamma   90.00
#
_symmetry.space_group_name_H-M   'P 1'
#
loop_
_entity.id
_entity.type
_entity.pdbx_description
1 polymer ?
#
loop_
_entity_poly.entity_id
_entity_poly.type
_entity_poly.pdbx_seq_one_letter_code
_entity_poly.pdbx_strand_id
1 'polypeptide(L)'
;TTGDASRPRWPLIVLRTPKGWTGPKEVDGHVLEGSWRAHQVPISMGPDTEKHLPELEEWLRSYKPEELFNADGTPVDLVASFPPAGTRRMGANPHANGGLLLRDLRTPDFRDYAVDVKAPGAVEAQDMYVLGTYVRDVMKLNLDARNFRIFAPDETASNRLQAVFEVTGRRFLDEQIPNVDEDLDPDGRVMDSMLSEHFCEGFLEGYLLTGRHGFFDSYEAFIRIVDSMFSQHAKWLKMCNELPWRHDIASLNYILASNVWQQDHNGFT
;
A
#
# COMPACT_ATOMS: atom_id res chain seq x y z
N THR A 1 21.08 -15.09 -16.18
CA THR A 1 20.89 -13.64 -16.32
C THR A 1 21.60 -13.17 -17.56
N THR A 2 20.90 -12.51 -18.47
CA THR A 2 21.39 -12.07 -19.79
C THR A 2 22.32 -10.87 -19.69
N GLY A 3 22.58 -10.31 -18.50
CA GLY A 3 23.30 -9.05 -18.31
C GLY A 3 22.54 -7.81 -18.79
N ASP A 4 21.33 -7.97 -19.26
CA ASP A 4 20.47 -6.86 -19.65
C ASP A 4 19.99 -6.10 -18.40
N ALA A 5 20.39 -4.84 -18.26
CA ALA A 5 20.01 -3.95 -17.18
C ALA A 5 18.82 -3.03 -17.56
N SER A 6 18.22 -3.22 -18.74
CA SER A 6 17.05 -2.44 -19.15
C SER A 6 15.88 -2.69 -18.20
N ARG A 7 15.03 -1.67 -18.01
CA ARG A 7 13.81 -1.80 -17.23
C ARG A 7 12.85 -2.75 -17.95
N PRO A 8 12.45 -3.88 -17.35
CA PRO A 8 11.55 -4.80 -18.01
C PRO A 8 10.17 -4.17 -18.20
N ARG A 9 9.55 -4.47 -19.33
CA ARG A 9 8.12 -4.19 -19.53
C ARG A 9 7.32 -5.37 -18.99
N TRP A 10 6.64 -5.15 -17.88
CA TRP A 10 5.80 -6.18 -17.28
C TRP A 10 4.52 -6.38 -18.12
N PRO A 11 4.13 -7.62 -18.41
CA PRO A 11 2.87 -7.86 -19.08
C PRO A 11 1.68 -7.53 -18.18
N LEU A 12 0.63 -6.97 -18.76
CA LEU A 12 -0.69 -6.87 -18.16
C LEU A 12 -1.56 -7.99 -18.72
N ILE A 13 -2.08 -8.84 -17.84
CA ILE A 13 -2.97 -9.93 -18.22
C ILE A 13 -4.41 -9.52 -17.88
N VAL A 14 -5.27 -9.40 -18.88
CA VAL A 14 -6.69 -9.14 -18.70
C VAL A 14 -7.45 -10.45 -18.86
N LEU A 15 -7.87 -11.03 -17.75
CA LEU A 15 -8.68 -12.27 -17.73
C LEU A 15 -10.17 -11.91 -17.80
N ARG A 16 -10.84 -12.34 -18.86
CA ARG A 16 -12.29 -12.14 -19.04
C ARG A 16 -12.99 -13.50 -19.04
N THR A 17 -13.76 -13.75 -18.02
CA THR A 17 -14.47 -15.02 -17.81
C THR A 17 -15.90 -14.76 -17.36
N PRO A 18 -16.82 -15.72 -17.56
CA PRO A 18 -18.09 -15.70 -16.85
C PRO A 18 -17.84 -15.86 -15.35
N LYS A 19 -18.74 -15.32 -14.53
CA LYS A 19 -18.69 -15.51 -13.08
C LYS A 19 -18.82 -17.00 -12.75
N GLY A 20 -17.95 -17.52 -11.87
CA GLY A 20 -17.95 -18.95 -11.55
C GLY A 20 -17.28 -19.85 -12.59
N TRP A 21 -16.50 -19.27 -13.51
CA TRP A 21 -15.73 -20.04 -14.48
C TRP A 21 -14.88 -21.12 -13.80
N THR A 22 -14.84 -22.30 -14.39
CA THR A 22 -14.24 -23.53 -13.86
C THR A 22 -15.02 -24.20 -12.71
N GLY A 23 -16.03 -23.57 -12.15
CA GLY A 23 -16.94 -24.17 -11.21
C GLY A 23 -18.04 -25.03 -11.87
N PRO A 24 -18.94 -25.63 -11.06
CA PRO A 24 -20.11 -26.33 -11.58
C PRO A 24 -20.96 -25.37 -12.40
N LYS A 25 -21.46 -25.84 -13.54
CA LYS A 25 -22.35 -25.06 -14.39
C LYS A 25 -23.75 -24.98 -13.83
N GLU A 26 -24.18 -26.06 -13.21
CA GLU A 26 -25.50 -26.23 -12.62
C GLU A 26 -25.42 -27.09 -11.37
N VAL A 27 -26.22 -26.78 -10.36
CA VAL A 27 -26.42 -27.60 -9.16
C VAL A 27 -27.89 -27.55 -8.80
N ASP A 28 -28.49 -28.70 -8.48
CA ASP A 28 -29.91 -28.83 -8.12
C ASP A 28 -30.89 -28.24 -9.16
N GLY A 29 -30.56 -28.33 -10.46
CA GLY A 29 -31.37 -27.77 -11.54
C GLY A 29 -31.28 -26.24 -11.66
N HIS A 30 -30.32 -25.60 -10.98
CA HIS A 30 -30.12 -24.17 -11.05
C HIS A 30 -28.77 -23.82 -11.69
N VAL A 31 -28.81 -22.93 -12.70
CA VAL A 31 -27.61 -22.44 -13.37
C VAL A 31 -26.76 -21.61 -12.41
N LEU A 32 -25.48 -21.98 -12.25
CA LEU A 32 -24.47 -21.28 -11.45
C LEU A 32 -23.59 -20.37 -12.32
N GLU A 33 -22.89 -20.95 -13.32
CA GLU A 33 -21.97 -20.19 -14.15
C GLU A 33 -22.66 -18.98 -14.79
N GLY A 34 -22.07 -17.79 -14.64
CA GLY A 34 -22.63 -16.54 -15.14
C GLY A 34 -23.76 -15.94 -14.31
N SER A 35 -24.19 -16.59 -13.23
CA SER A 35 -25.28 -16.13 -12.38
C SER A 35 -24.77 -15.63 -11.01
N TRP A 36 -25.67 -14.97 -10.25
CA TRP A 36 -25.38 -14.55 -8.89
C TRP A 36 -25.09 -15.72 -7.94
N ARG A 37 -25.61 -16.93 -8.26
CA ARG A 37 -25.40 -18.15 -7.46
C ARG A 37 -23.94 -18.56 -7.37
N ALA A 38 -23.15 -18.25 -8.40
CA ALA A 38 -21.71 -18.50 -8.38
C ALA A 38 -20.94 -17.60 -7.39
N HIS A 39 -21.58 -16.60 -6.78
CA HIS A 39 -20.98 -15.77 -5.73
C HIS A 39 -20.96 -16.42 -4.36
N GLN A 40 -21.87 -17.34 -4.12
CA GLN A 40 -21.98 -18.08 -2.87
C GLN A 40 -21.20 -19.39 -2.96
N VAL A 41 -21.24 -20.19 -1.87
CA VAL A 41 -20.70 -21.56 -1.92
C VAL A 41 -21.50 -22.34 -2.94
N PRO A 42 -20.92 -22.80 -4.05
CA PRO A 42 -21.67 -23.36 -5.16
C PRO A 42 -22.39 -24.67 -4.79
N ILE A 43 -21.75 -25.49 -3.94
CA ILE A 43 -22.26 -26.77 -3.46
C ILE A 43 -22.28 -26.76 -1.95
N SER A 44 -23.46 -26.80 -1.35
CA SER A 44 -23.62 -26.82 0.10
C SER A 44 -23.52 -28.24 0.65
N MET A 45 -22.78 -28.43 1.75
CA MET A 45 -22.56 -29.69 2.42
C MET A 45 -23.41 -29.80 3.69
N GLY A 46 -24.59 -29.24 3.71
CA GLY A 46 -25.54 -29.34 4.84
C GLY A 46 -26.41 -30.60 4.78
N PRO A 47 -27.74 -30.44 4.86
CA PRO A 47 -28.69 -31.59 4.84
C PRO A 47 -28.57 -32.48 3.60
N ASP A 48 -28.11 -31.92 2.49
CA ASP A 48 -28.01 -32.63 1.19
C ASP A 48 -26.61 -33.19 0.92
N THR A 49 -25.80 -33.40 1.97
CA THR A 49 -24.39 -33.84 1.84
C THR A 49 -24.26 -35.15 1.04
N GLU A 50 -25.13 -36.10 1.21
CA GLU A 50 -25.05 -37.38 0.48
C GLU A 50 -25.22 -37.20 -1.03
N LYS A 51 -26.05 -36.26 -1.44
CA LYS A 51 -26.26 -35.90 -2.84
C LYS A 51 -25.12 -35.05 -3.38
N HIS A 52 -24.66 -34.06 -2.63
CA HIS A 52 -23.71 -33.05 -3.10
C HIS A 52 -22.25 -33.52 -3.03
N LEU A 53 -21.91 -34.50 -2.19
CA LEU A 53 -20.53 -34.98 -2.09
C LEU A 53 -19.98 -35.53 -3.40
N PRO A 54 -20.70 -36.35 -4.17
CA PRO A 54 -20.22 -36.79 -5.48
C PRO A 54 -20.01 -35.64 -6.47
N GLU A 55 -20.91 -34.65 -6.51
CA GLU A 55 -20.79 -33.48 -7.39
C GLU A 55 -19.56 -32.63 -7.01
N LEU A 56 -19.32 -32.44 -5.71
CA LEU A 56 -18.16 -31.73 -5.21
C LEU A 56 -16.86 -32.48 -5.57
N GLU A 57 -16.85 -33.79 -5.40
CA GLU A 57 -15.69 -34.61 -5.76
C GLU A 57 -15.40 -34.56 -7.26
N GLU A 58 -16.42 -34.68 -8.11
CA GLU A 58 -16.28 -34.56 -9.56
C GLU A 58 -15.71 -33.19 -9.96
N TRP A 59 -16.25 -32.10 -9.36
CA TRP A 59 -15.73 -30.77 -9.62
C TRP A 59 -14.26 -30.65 -9.23
N LEU A 60 -13.89 -31.04 -8.01
CA LEU A 60 -12.51 -30.94 -7.53
C LEU A 60 -11.55 -31.83 -8.37
N ARG A 61 -11.99 -33.02 -8.79
CA ARG A 61 -11.22 -33.90 -9.67
C ARG A 61 -11.05 -33.32 -11.08
N SER A 62 -11.97 -32.45 -11.52
CA SER A 62 -11.84 -31.81 -12.84
C SER A 62 -10.59 -30.92 -12.94
N TYR A 63 -10.03 -30.48 -11.83
CA TYR A 63 -8.76 -29.74 -11.78
C TYR A 63 -7.52 -30.62 -11.89
N LYS A 64 -7.69 -31.95 -11.91
CA LYS A 64 -6.62 -32.94 -12.03
C LYS A 64 -5.46 -32.71 -11.06
N PRO A 65 -5.75 -32.70 -9.75
CA PRO A 65 -4.72 -32.42 -8.74
C PRO A 65 -3.54 -33.39 -8.82
N GLU A 66 -3.75 -34.60 -9.33
CA GLU A 66 -2.70 -35.59 -9.53
C GLU A 66 -1.65 -35.21 -10.59
N GLU A 67 -1.95 -34.25 -11.47
CA GLU A 67 -0.96 -33.69 -12.42
C GLU A 67 -0.05 -32.64 -11.73
N LEU A 68 -0.44 -32.12 -10.57
CA LEU A 68 0.24 -31.04 -9.87
C LEU A 68 0.85 -31.49 -8.53
N PHE A 69 0.32 -32.54 -7.91
CA PHE A 69 0.73 -33.01 -6.59
C PHE A 69 0.97 -34.52 -6.59
N ASN A 70 1.97 -34.93 -5.84
CA ASN A 70 2.25 -36.32 -5.53
C ASN A 70 1.21 -36.89 -4.55
N ALA A 71 1.21 -38.22 -4.37
CA ALA A 71 0.26 -38.89 -3.45
C ALA A 71 0.41 -38.47 -1.98
N ASP A 72 1.55 -37.94 -1.59
CA ASP A 72 1.83 -37.40 -0.25
C ASP A 72 1.44 -35.91 -0.11
N GLY A 73 0.86 -35.31 -1.16
CA GLY A 73 0.47 -33.90 -1.19
C GLY A 73 1.60 -32.91 -1.49
N THR A 74 2.82 -33.38 -1.71
CA THR A 74 3.92 -32.50 -2.16
C THR A 74 3.75 -32.12 -3.63
N PRO A 75 4.18 -30.93 -4.08
CA PRO A 75 4.16 -30.57 -5.48
C PRO A 75 5.04 -31.49 -6.33
N VAL A 76 4.59 -31.81 -7.54
CA VAL A 76 5.46 -32.49 -8.52
C VAL A 76 6.66 -31.61 -8.89
N ASP A 77 7.74 -32.21 -9.39
CA ASP A 77 9.00 -31.50 -9.71
C ASP A 77 8.82 -30.26 -10.58
N LEU A 78 7.94 -30.35 -11.58
CA LEU A 78 7.62 -29.20 -12.45
C LEU A 78 7.10 -28.02 -11.64
N VAL A 79 6.12 -28.24 -10.78
CA VAL A 79 5.53 -27.18 -9.93
C VAL A 79 6.55 -26.68 -8.91
N ALA A 80 7.30 -27.59 -8.30
CA ALA A 80 8.37 -27.26 -7.35
C ALA A 80 9.49 -26.41 -7.97
N SER A 81 9.66 -26.48 -9.30
CA SER A 81 10.68 -25.71 -10.04
C SER A 81 10.32 -24.24 -10.27
N PHE A 82 9.01 -23.88 -10.23
CA PHE A 82 8.54 -22.51 -10.51
C PHE A 82 8.95 -21.49 -9.43
N PRO A 83 8.85 -21.78 -8.13
CA PRO A 83 9.25 -20.83 -7.10
C PRO A 83 10.73 -20.49 -7.23
N PRO A 84 11.10 -19.20 -7.19
CA PRO A 84 12.50 -18.82 -7.22
C PRO A 84 13.24 -19.31 -5.97
N ALA A 85 14.55 -19.52 -6.10
CA ALA A 85 15.41 -19.96 -4.99
C ALA A 85 16.17 -18.79 -4.34
N GLY A 86 16.56 -18.97 -3.08
CA GLY A 86 17.43 -18.05 -2.33
C GLY A 86 16.85 -16.64 -2.24
N THR A 87 17.69 -15.64 -2.47
CA THR A 87 17.33 -14.20 -2.36
C THR A 87 16.32 -13.71 -3.40
N ARG A 88 15.99 -14.53 -4.38
CA ARG A 88 14.95 -14.23 -5.36
C ARG A 88 13.52 -14.50 -4.83
N ARG A 89 13.38 -15.22 -3.72
CA ARG A 89 12.10 -15.40 -3.05
C ARG A 89 11.63 -14.08 -2.45
N MET A 90 10.34 -13.78 -2.54
CA MET A 90 9.77 -12.57 -1.96
C MET A 90 10.10 -12.47 -0.47
N GLY A 91 9.91 -13.53 0.31
CA GLY A 91 10.19 -13.54 1.75
C GLY A 91 11.67 -13.43 2.12
N ALA A 92 12.60 -13.65 1.17
CA ALA A 92 14.03 -13.47 1.38
C ALA A 92 14.54 -12.09 0.92
N ASN A 93 13.69 -11.29 0.24
CA ASN A 93 14.06 -9.95 -0.18
C ASN A 93 13.84 -8.98 1.00
N PRO A 94 14.87 -8.23 1.44
CA PRO A 94 14.73 -7.31 2.58
C PRO A 94 13.69 -6.21 2.34
N HIS A 95 13.38 -5.85 1.09
CA HIS A 95 12.32 -4.90 0.77
C HIS A 95 10.92 -5.50 0.86
N ALA A 96 10.77 -6.80 0.82
CA ALA A 96 9.48 -7.49 0.90
C ALA A 96 9.30 -8.26 2.21
N ASN A 97 10.39 -8.55 2.92
CA ASN A 97 10.36 -9.19 4.22
C ASN A 97 10.17 -8.12 5.31
N GLY A 98 8.95 -8.00 5.79
CA GLY A 98 8.50 -6.94 6.67
C GLY A 98 9.40 -6.73 7.88
N GLY A 99 9.85 -5.51 8.02
CA GLY A 99 10.62 -5.03 9.15
C GLY A 99 12.13 -5.21 9.05
N LEU A 100 12.69 -5.91 8.08
CA LEU A 100 14.14 -6.05 7.96
C LEU A 100 14.87 -4.72 7.70
N LEU A 101 14.18 -3.74 7.13
CA LEU A 101 14.70 -2.40 6.89
C LEU A 101 14.35 -1.41 8.01
N LEU A 102 13.75 -1.90 9.10
CA LEU A 102 13.41 -1.05 10.23
C LEU A 102 14.67 -0.46 10.86
N ARG A 103 14.67 0.86 10.98
CA ARG A 103 15.67 1.65 11.68
C ARG A 103 14.93 2.76 12.41
N ASP A 104 15.43 3.16 13.59
CA ASP A 104 14.85 4.26 14.32
C ASP A 104 14.84 5.53 13.47
N LEU A 105 13.72 6.23 13.52
CA LEU A 105 13.60 7.53 12.92
C LEU A 105 14.33 8.55 13.78
N ARG A 106 15.31 9.25 13.20
CA ARG A 106 16.00 10.36 13.86
C ARG A 106 15.12 11.60 13.79
N THR A 107 14.86 12.21 14.93
CA THR A 107 14.04 13.42 15.04
C THR A 107 14.80 14.52 15.76
N PRO A 108 14.63 15.78 15.38
CA PRO A 108 15.11 16.91 16.19
C PRO A 108 14.27 17.06 17.47
N ASP A 109 14.72 17.85 18.41
CA ASP A 109 13.87 18.19 19.57
C ASP A 109 12.73 19.12 19.10
N PHE A 110 11.50 18.65 19.24
CA PHE A 110 10.33 19.41 18.80
C PHE A 110 10.16 20.75 19.53
N ARG A 111 10.76 20.90 20.72
CA ARG A 111 10.71 22.14 21.51
C ARG A 111 11.45 23.27 20.83
N ASP A 112 12.43 22.97 19.97
CA ASP A 112 13.19 23.98 19.23
C ASP A 112 12.33 24.69 18.16
N TYR A 113 11.14 24.16 17.88
CA TYR A 113 10.17 24.72 16.94
C TYR A 113 9.03 25.46 17.65
N ALA A 114 9.09 25.60 18.95
CA ALA A 114 8.07 26.30 19.71
C ALA A 114 8.01 27.78 19.33
N VAL A 115 6.80 28.28 19.08
CA VAL A 115 6.57 29.71 18.89
C VAL A 115 6.46 30.40 20.26
N ASP A 116 7.34 31.40 20.51
CA ASP A 116 7.33 32.13 21.77
C ASP A 116 6.20 33.18 21.78
N VAL A 117 5.12 32.84 22.44
CA VAL A 117 3.94 33.70 22.57
C VAL A 117 3.95 34.39 23.91
N LYS A 118 4.38 35.66 23.95
CA LYS A 118 4.53 36.46 25.20
C LYS A 118 3.23 37.08 25.70
N ALA A 119 2.26 37.26 24.84
CA ALA A 119 0.96 37.80 25.20
C ALA A 119 -0.09 37.39 24.13
N PRO A 120 -1.39 37.35 24.46
CA PRO A 120 -2.44 37.12 23.50
C PRO A 120 -2.37 38.14 22.34
N GLY A 121 -2.40 37.63 21.10
CA GLY A 121 -2.34 38.45 19.88
C GLY A 121 -0.97 39.06 19.55
N ALA A 122 0.09 38.72 20.29
CA ALA A 122 1.44 39.26 20.05
C ALA A 122 2.18 38.58 18.89
N VAL A 123 1.74 37.43 18.45
CA VAL A 123 2.38 36.63 17.41
C VAL A 123 1.30 36.01 16.52
N GLU A 124 1.52 36.08 15.23
CA GLU A 124 0.78 35.30 14.24
C GLU A 124 1.67 34.13 13.79
N ALA A 125 1.18 32.92 13.88
CA ALA A 125 1.86 31.72 13.39
C ALA A 125 0.85 30.71 12.84
N GLN A 126 1.33 29.86 11.96
CA GLN A 126 0.53 28.75 11.43
C GLN A 126 1.20 27.43 11.85
N ASP A 127 0.45 26.57 12.49
CA ASP A 127 0.91 25.28 13.01
C ASP A 127 1.53 24.41 11.91
N MET A 128 0.89 24.34 10.75
CA MET A 128 1.36 23.53 9.62
C MET A 128 2.66 24.06 9.00
N TYR A 129 2.91 25.37 9.00
CA TYR A 129 4.22 25.90 8.58
C TYR A 129 5.32 25.50 9.57
N VAL A 130 5.03 25.60 10.87
CA VAL A 130 5.97 25.17 11.91
C VAL A 130 6.22 23.66 11.78
N LEU A 131 5.17 22.85 11.61
CA LEU A 131 5.30 21.43 11.34
C LEU A 131 6.13 21.15 10.08
N GLY A 132 5.94 21.91 9.01
CA GLY A 132 6.70 21.78 7.77
C GLY A 132 8.22 21.96 7.99
N THR A 133 8.63 22.90 8.83
CA THR A 133 10.06 23.09 9.18
C THR A 133 10.59 21.93 10.01
N TYR A 134 9.81 21.41 10.96
CA TYR A 134 10.15 20.22 11.73
C TYR A 134 10.31 18.99 10.82
N VAL A 135 9.35 18.76 9.92
CA VAL A 135 9.38 17.64 8.98
C VAL A 135 10.56 17.74 8.00
N ARG A 136 10.90 18.96 7.55
CA ARG A 136 12.13 19.21 6.77
C ARG A 136 13.36 18.67 7.50
N ASP A 137 13.48 18.98 8.79
CA ASP A 137 14.67 18.60 9.56
C ASP A 137 14.65 17.09 9.91
N VAL A 138 13.48 16.49 10.14
CA VAL A 138 13.34 15.02 10.18
C VAL A 138 13.81 14.42 8.84
N MET A 139 13.37 14.95 7.71
CA MET A 139 13.79 14.48 6.39
C MET A 139 15.31 14.56 6.26
N LYS A 140 15.89 15.72 6.56
CA LYS A 140 17.34 15.98 6.49
C LYS A 140 18.14 14.97 7.32
N LEU A 141 17.70 14.69 8.54
CA LEU A 141 18.37 13.74 9.45
C LEU A 141 18.35 12.29 8.92
N ASN A 142 17.42 11.94 8.04
CA ASN A 142 17.19 10.58 7.58
C ASN A 142 17.49 10.36 6.09
N LEU A 143 18.07 11.34 5.39
CA LEU A 143 18.41 11.23 3.97
C LEU A 143 19.39 10.10 3.68
N ASP A 144 20.43 9.96 4.49
CA ASP A 144 21.45 8.91 4.36
C ASP A 144 20.90 7.51 4.60
N ALA A 145 19.98 7.36 5.56
CA ALA A 145 19.30 6.10 5.86
C ALA A 145 18.20 5.75 4.85
N ARG A 146 17.71 6.73 4.10
CA ARG A 146 16.61 6.61 3.10
C ARG A 146 15.37 5.91 3.68
N ASN A 147 15.11 6.09 4.95
CA ASN A 147 14.07 5.39 5.71
C ASN A 147 12.84 6.26 6.06
N PHE A 148 12.78 7.50 5.54
CA PHE A 148 11.64 8.38 5.71
C PHE A 148 11.14 8.90 4.36
N ARG A 149 9.81 8.96 4.17
CA ARG A 149 9.18 9.44 2.94
C ARG A 149 7.80 10.03 3.20
N ILE A 150 7.44 11.02 2.41
CA ILE A 150 6.10 11.62 2.36
C ILE A 150 5.38 11.11 1.12
N PHE A 151 4.07 10.92 1.24
CA PHE A 151 3.18 10.52 0.16
C PHE A 151 1.98 11.47 0.13
N ALA A 152 1.77 12.15 -0.98
CA ALA A 152 0.74 13.16 -1.13
C ALA A 152 0.12 13.14 -2.52
N PRO A 153 -1.18 13.42 -2.66
CA PRO A 153 -1.85 13.56 -3.95
C PRO A 153 -1.74 15.00 -4.48
N ASP A 154 -0.51 15.49 -4.68
CA ASP A 154 -0.18 16.88 -5.06
C ASP A 154 -0.59 17.93 -4.00
N GLU A 155 -0.51 17.57 -2.72
CA GLU A 155 -1.02 18.42 -1.63
C GLU A 155 0.03 18.82 -0.59
N THR A 156 1.30 18.45 -0.76
CA THR A 156 2.37 18.75 0.20
C THR A 156 2.52 20.26 0.43
N ALA A 157 2.58 21.06 -0.63
CA ALA A 157 2.72 22.51 -0.51
C ALA A 157 1.45 23.18 0.00
N SER A 158 0.28 22.74 -0.44
CA SER A 158 -1.02 23.27 0.02
C SER A 158 -1.31 22.92 1.49
N ASN A 159 -0.76 21.82 1.99
CA ASN A 159 -0.74 21.49 3.42
C ASN A 159 0.33 22.25 4.23
N ARG A 160 1.00 23.23 3.62
CA ARG A 160 2.02 24.07 4.27
C ARG A 160 3.31 23.32 4.65
N LEU A 161 3.58 22.17 3.99
CA LEU A 161 4.77 21.37 4.22
C LEU A 161 5.90 21.64 3.23
N GLN A 162 5.78 22.68 2.40
CA GLN A 162 6.74 23.00 1.33
C GLN A 162 8.20 23.18 1.80
N ALA A 163 8.44 23.43 3.10
CA ALA A 163 9.80 23.53 3.63
C ALA A 163 10.62 22.25 3.38
N VAL A 164 9.98 21.10 3.18
CA VAL A 164 10.68 19.83 2.89
C VAL A 164 11.46 19.90 1.56
N PHE A 165 11.00 20.72 0.59
CA PHE A 165 11.66 20.89 -0.69
C PHE A 165 13.00 21.64 -0.60
N GLU A 166 13.32 22.23 0.54
CA GLU A 166 14.67 22.79 0.80
C GLU A 166 15.75 21.69 0.90
N VAL A 167 15.35 20.42 1.19
CA VAL A 167 16.30 19.33 1.47
C VAL A 167 16.08 18.09 0.61
N THR A 168 14.97 17.98 -0.11
CA THR A 168 14.67 16.87 -1.00
C THR A 168 13.73 17.31 -2.10
N GLY A 169 13.64 16.55 -3.19
CA GLY A 169 12.70 16.82 -4.27
C GLY A 169 11.52 15.87 -4.30
N ARG A 170 10.67 16.10 -5.30
CA ARG A 170 9.53 15.25 -5.66
C ARG A 170 10.00 14.07 -6.50
N ARG A 171 9.58 12.88 -6.10
CA ARG A 171 9.66 11.68 -6.94
C ARG A 171 8.41 11.58 -7.78
N PHE A 172 8.45 12.13 -8.98
CA PHE A 172 7.37 12.07 -9.94
C PHE A 172 7.52 10.83 -10.83
N LEU A 173 6.44 10.11 -11.08
CA LEU A 173 6.45 8.85 -11.80
C LEU A 173 5.80 8.91 -13.19
N ASP A 174 5.20 10.04 -13.52
CA ASP A 174 4.55 10.30 -14.79
C ASP A 174 5.47 11.09 -15.74
N GLU A 175 4.95 11.51 -16.88
CA GLU A 175 5.65 12.37 -17.83
C GLU A 175 6.03 13.69 -17.17
N GLN A 176 7.28 14.06 -17.29
CA GLN A 176 7.80 15.31 -16.75
C GLN A 176 7.74 16.41 -17.84
N ILE A 177 7.08 17.50 -17.53
CA ILE A 177 6.89 18.61 -18.46
C ILE A 177 7.92 19.72 -18.13
N PRO A 178 8.93 19.96 -18.99
CA PRO A 178 9.91 21.00 -18.75
C PRO A 178 9.27 22.39 -18.56
N ASN A 179 9.74 23.14 -17.58
CA ASN A 179 9.27 24.47 -17.17
C ASN A 179 7.83 24.51 -16.62
N VAL A 180 7.26 23.36 -16.30
CA VAL A 180 5.96 23.23 -15.61
C VAL A 180 6.14 22.56 -14.26
N ASP A 181 6.83 21.42 -14.27
CA ASP A 181 7.08 20.66 -13.05
C ASP A 181 8.26 21.24 -12.28
N GLU A 182 8.08 21.42 -10.97
CA GLU A 182 9.08 22.01 -10.07
C GLU A 182 9.54 21.01 -9.02
N ASP A 183 10.72 21.24 -8.46
CA ASP A 183 11.32 20.43 -7.37
C ASP A 183 11.51 18.95 -7.71
N LEU A 184 11.64 18.59 -8.98
CA LEU A 184 11.78 17.20 -9.39
C LEU A 184 13.17 16.64 -9.06
N ASP A 185 13.20 15.47 -8.44
CA ASP A 185 14.41 14.72 -8.15
C ASP A 185 14.14 13.22 -8.27
N PRO A 186 14.88 12.48 -9.14
CA PRO A 186 14.76 11.03 -9.26
C PRO A 186 14.97 10.28 -7.94
N ASP A 187 15.72 10.86 -7.01
CA ASP A 187 15.98 10.32 -5.67
C ASP A 187 15.12 10.98 -4.58
N GLY A 188 14.21 11.87 -4.97
CA GLY A 188 13.35 12.63 -4.08
C GLY A 188 12.59 11.77 -3.07
N ARG A 189 12.37 12.32 -1.89
CA ARG A 189 11.73 11.64 -0.77
C ARG A 189 10.26 12.01 -0.59
N VAL A 190 9.75 12.93 -1.40
CA VAL A 190 8.33 13.26 -1.46
C VAL A 190 7.75 12.59 -2.71
N MET A 191 6.82 11.67 -2.53
CA MET A 191 6.04 11.10 -3.62
C MET A 191 4.73 11.88 -3.72
N ASP A 192 4.83 13.01 -4.41
CA ASP A 192 3.77 13.97 -4.62
C ASP A 192 3.36 13.85 -6.10
N SER A 193 2.42 12.97 -6.35
CA SER A 193 2.18 12.41 -7.66
C SER A 193 0.77 12.75 -8.14
N MET A 194 0.07 11.77 -8.66
CA MET A 194 -1.29 11.96 -9.17
C MET A 194 -2.30 12.26 -8.07
N LEU A 195 -3.39 12.95 -8.41
CA LEU A 195 -4.52 13.19 -7.52
C LEU A 195 -5.29 11.90 -7.24
N SER A 196 -4.70 11.05 -6.41
CA SER A 196 -5.29 9.80 -5.96
C SER A 196 -4.80 9.44 -4.57
N GLU A 197 -5.63 9.70 -3.59
CA GLU A 197 -5.40 9.37 -2.18
C GLU A 197 -5.15 7.88 -2.01
N HIS A 198 -5.91 7.03 -2.71
CA HIS A 198 -5.75 5.58 -2.65
C HIS A 198 -4.36 5.12 -3.12
N PHE A 199 -3.84 5.70 -4.21
CA PHE A 199 -2.50 5.37 -4.67
C PHE A 199 -1.43 5.81 -3.69
N CYS A 200 -1.53 7.05 -3.21
CA CYS A 200 -0.56 7.61 -2.27
C CYS A 200 -0.54 6.82 -0.96
N GLU A 201 -1.71 6.47 -0.44
CA GLU A 201 -1.83 5.63 0.75
C GLU A 201 -1.33 4.22 0.51
N GLY A 202 -1.68 3.59 -0.60
CA GLY A 202 -1.19 2.26 -0.97
C GLY A 202 0.33 2.21 -1.10
N PHE A 203 0.97 3.25 -1.64
CA PHE A 203 2.43 3.38 -1.65
C PHE A 203 2.99 3.53 -0.24
N LEU A 204 2.37 4.34 0.63
CA LEU A 204 2.78 4.48 2.02
C LEU A 204 2.68 3.14 2.75
N GLU A 205 1.57 2.44 2.66
CA GLU A 205 1.37 1.14 3.29
C GLU A 205 2.45 0.14 2.87
N GLY A 206 2.70 0.02 1.56
CA GLY A 206 3.76 -0.83 1.05
C GLY A 206 5.15 -0.43 1.56
N TYR A 207 5.40 0.86 1.72
CA TYR A 207 6.65 1.39 2.23
C TYR A 207 6.86 1.07 3.72
N LEU A 208 5.82 1.23 4.53
CA LEU A 208 5.82 0.92 5.95
C LEU A 208 6.03 -0.58 6.20
N LEU A 209 5.38 -1.44 5.39
CA LEU A 209 5.53 -2.90 5.50
C LEU A 209 6.97 -3.38 5.29
N THR A 210 7.83 -2.57 4.69
CA THR A 210 9.27 -2.87 4.60
C THR A 210 10.05 -2.54 5.88
N GLY A 211 9.44 -1.85 6.84
CA GLY A 211 10.06 -1.34 8.07
C GLY A 211 10.56 0.10 7.99
N ARG A 212 10.18 0.85 6.97
CA ARG A 212 10.53 2.27 6.84
C ARG A 212 9.42 3.15 7.41
N HIS A 213 9.70 4.45 7.56
CA HIS A 213 8.79 5.42 8.15
C HIS A 213 8.27 6.40 7.10
N GLY A 214 7.08 6.91 7.33
CA GLY A 214 6.49 7.92 6.47
C GLY A 214 5.13 8.35 6.95
N PHE A 215 4.54 9.25 6.20
CA PHE A 215 3.15 9.64 6.38
C PHE A 215 2.52 9.96 5.04
N PHE A 216 1.20 9.92 5.03
CA PHE A 216 0.34 10.43 3.98
C PHE A 216 -0.16 11.80 4.39
N ASP A 217 -0.11 12.78 3.50
CA ASP A 217 -0.75 14.07 3.73
C ASP A 217 -1.86 14.35 2.72
N SER A 218 -2.93 14.93 3.21
CA SER A 218 -4.10 15.33 2.44
C SER A 218 -4.95 16.31 3.27
N TYR A 219 -6.18 16.54 2.85
CA TYR A 219 -7.14 17.36 3.59
C TYR A 219 -8.10 16.51 4.40
N GLU A 220 -8.59 17.04 5.53
CA GLU A 220 -9.63 16.40 6.33
C GLU A 220 -10.89 16.06 5.51
N ALA A 221 -11.21 16.88 4.52
CA ALA A 221 -12.34 16.68 3.61
C ALA A 221 -12.30 15.32 2.90
N PHE A 222 -11.09 14.74 2.70
CA PHE A 222 -10.90 13.50 1.94
C PHE A 222 -10.69 12.26 2.80
N ILE A 223 -10.77 12.36 4.13
CA ILE A 223 -10.53 11.21 5.03
C ILE A 223 -11.42 10.01 4.70
N ARG A 224 -12.64 10.23 4.24
CA ARG A 224 -13.56 9.15 3.87
C ARG A 224 -13.13 8.37 2.64
N ILE A 225 -12.30 8.98 1.77
CA ILE A 225 -11.75 8.31 0.59
C ILE A 225 -10.79 7.20 1.02
N VAL A 226 -10.01 7.43 2.06
CA VAL A 226 -8.94 6.53 2.53
C VAL A 226 -9.36 5.62 3.70
N ASP A 227 -10.54 5.78 4.26
CA ASP A 227 -11.03 5.04 5.42
C ASP A 227 -10.97 3.52 5.24
N SER A 228 -11.34 3.02 4.07
CA SER A 228 -11.32 1.59 3.77
C SER A 228 -9.89 1.02 3.74
N MET A 229 -8.93 1.78 3.23
CA MET A 229 -7.52 1.39 3.20
C MET A 229 -6.90 1.44 4.58
N PHE A 230 -7.21 2.46 5.37
CA PHE A 230 -6.83 2.54 6.78
C PHE A 230 -7.29 1.27 7.55
N SER A 231 -8.56 0.91 7.39
CA SER A 231 -9.12 -0.28 8.03
C SER A 231 -8.44 -1.57 7.56
N GLN A 232 -8.06 -1.65 6.29
CA GLN A 232 -7.33 -2.79 5.74
C GLN A 232 -5.90 -2.84 6.28
N HIS A 233 -5.22 -1.71 6.36
CA HIS A 233 -3.87 -1.65 6.94
C HIS A 233 -3.85 -2.09 8.41
N ALA A 234 -4.85 -1.69 9.20
CA ALA A 234 -5.00 -2.15 10.58
C ALA A 234 -5.10 -3.68 10.68
N LYS A 235 -5.78 -4.34 9.73
CA LYS A 235 -5.81 -5.82 9.65
C LYS A 235 -4.45 -6.40 9.30
N TRP A 236 -3.71 -5.78 8.39
CA TRP A 236 -2.35 -6.20 8.04
C TRP A 236 -1.40 -6.10 9.23
N LEU A 237 -1.46 -5.00 9.98
CA LEU A 237 -0.68 -4.84 11.22
C LEU A 237 -0.97 -5.97 12.21
N LYS A 238 -2.24 -6.28 12.41
CA LYS A 238 -2.64 -7.41 13.27
C LYS A 238 -2.04 -8.72 12.79
N MET A 239 -2.17 -9.03 11.50
CA MET A 239 -1.61 -10.25 10.92
C MET A 239 -0.07 -10.29 10.98
N CYS A 240 0.60 -9.15 10.80
CA CYS A 240 2.05 -9.08 10.95
C CYS A 240 2.50 -9.45 12.35
N ASN A 241 1.79 -9.01 13.39
CA ASN A 241 2.09 -9.33 14.78
C ASN A 241 1.89 -10.82 15.14
N GLU A 242 1.09 -11.55 14.36
CA GLU A 242 0.87 -12.98 14.56
C GLU A 242 1.96 -13.85 13.90
N LEU A 243 2.81 -13.27 13.04
CA LEU A 243 3.82 -14.02 12.29
C LEU A 243 5.18 -13.96 13.00
N PRO A 244 5.70 -15.08 13.53
CA PRO A 244 6.90 -15.09 14.36
C PRO A 244 8.20 -14.70 13.62
N TRP A 245 8.19 -14.70 12.30
CA TRP A 245 9.34 -14.35 11.46
C TRP A 245 9.35 -12.88 11.03
N ARG A 246 8.26 -12.13 11.26
CA ARG A 246 8.21 -10.70 10.95
C ARG A 246 8.75 -9.87 12.11
N HIS A 247 9.41 -8.78 11.74
CA HIS A 247 9.81 -7.74 12.69
C HIS A 247 8.68 -6.71 12.81
N ASP A 248 8.75 -5.91 13.86
CA ASP A 248 7.89 -4.75 14.02
C ASP A 248 8.03 -3.82 12.83
N ILE A 249 6.95 -3.16 12.48
CA ILE A 249 6.89 -2.17 11.40
C ILE A 249 6.43 -0.83 11.94
N ALA A 250 6.78 0.23 11.22
CA ALA A 250 6.37 1.59 11.58
C ALA A 250 4.84 1.74 11.50
N SER A 251 4.30 2.61 12.36
CA SER A 251 2.88 2.96 12.34
C SER A 251 2.49 3.71 11.07
N LEU A 252 1.24 3.54 10.67
CA LEU A 252 0.60 4.34 9.65
C LEU A 252 0.26 5.71 10.25
N ASN A 253 0.73 6.79 9.62
CA ASN A 253 0.48 8.15 10.07
C ASN A 253 -0.13 8.96 8.94
N TYR A 254 -1.14 9.75 9.28
CA TYR A 254 -1.75 10.74 8.40
C TYR A 254 -1.55 12.13 8.96
N ILE A 255 -1.28 13.09 8.08
CA ILE A 255 -1.40 14.51 8.34
C ILE A 255 -2.54 15.02 7.48
N LEU A 256 -3.63 15.38 8.13
CA LEU A 256 -4.83 15.85 7.47
C LEU A 256 -5.04 17.31 7.89
N ALA A 257 -4.81 18.22 6.95
CA ALA A 257 -4.94 19.63 7.26
C ALA A 257 -6.35 20.14 6.97
N SER A 258 -6.87 20.88 7.94
CA SER A 258 -8.04 21.75 7.78
C SER A 258 -7.64 23.22 7.93
N ASN A 259 -6.51 23.55 7.30
CA ASN A 259 -5.90 24.88 7.43
C ASN A 259 -6.86 26.01 7.15
N VAL A 260 -7.81 25.71 6.31
CA VAL A 260 -8.77 26.69 5.84
C VAL A 260 -10.09 26.01 5.61
N TRP A 261 -11.09 26.67 6.07
CA TRP A 261 -12.47 26.35 5.80
C TRP A 261 -12.80 26.28 4.27
N GLN A 262 -11.92 26.79 3.40
CA GLN A 262 -12.07 26.66 1.95
C GLN A 262 -12.14 25.22 1.45
N GLN A 263 -11.73 24.28 2.24
CA GLN A 263 -11.93 22.86 1.92
C GLN A 263 -13.40 22.49 1.81
N ASP A 264 -14.24 23.29 2.40
CA ASP A 264 -15.69 23.19 2.27
C ASP A 264 -16.18 23.32 0.82
N HIS A 265 -15.43 23.97 -0.05
CA HIS A 265 -15.80 24.11 -1.46
C HIS A 265 -15.96 22.76 -2.18
N ASN A 266 -15.39 21.69 -1.66
CA ASN A 266 -15.57 20.34 -2.18
C ASN A 266 -16.85 19.66 -1.65
N GLY A 267 -17.55 20.26 -0.70
CA GLY A 267 -18.77 19.70 -0.12
C GLY A 267 -18.57 18.48 0.77
N PHE A 268 -17.38 18.28 1.31
CA PHE A 268 -17.02 17.12 2.13
C PHE A 268 -16.86 17.41 3.62
N THR A 269 -16.94 18.61 4.02
CA THR A 269 -16.80 19.00 5.44
C THR A 269 -18.01 18.72 6.29
#